data_7e2157049350462a1293e342cf5f6ef0
#
_entry.id   7e2157049350462a1293e342cf5f6ef0
#
_cell.length_a   1.000
_cell.length_b   1.000
_cell.length_c   1.000
_cell.angle_alpha   90.00
_cell.angle_beta   90.00
_cell.angle_gamma   90.00
#
_symmetry.space_group_name_H-M   'P 1'
#
loop_
_entity.id
_entity.type
_entity.pdbx_description
1 polymer ?
#
loop_
_entity_poly.entity_id
_entity_poly.type
_entity_poly.pdbx_seq_one_letter_code
_entity_poly.pdbx_strand_id
1 'polypeptide(L)'
;MDFIGELFKGFADPTRVHILYLLAEREQCVTDIAEAVDLSQSAISHQLRILKQMQLIKFRREGKNILYSLADDHVKTILEMGLEHVLE
;
A
#
# COMPACT_ATOMS: atom_id res chain seq x y z
N MET A 1 9.56 -19.99 -6.96
CA MET A 1 9.39 -19.44 -5.59
C MET A 1 9.88 -18.01 -5.44
N ASP A 2 10.72 -17.54 -6.38
CA ASP A 2 11.23 -16.17 -6.36
C ASP A 2 10.11 -15.13 -6.42
N PHE A 3 9.04 -15.42 -7.16
CA PHE A 3 7.91 -14.51 -7.28
C PHE A 3 7.18 -14.29 -5.95
N ILE A 4 7.06 -15.36 -5.14
CA ILE A 4 6.43 -15.26 -3.83
C ILE A 4 7.32 -14.48 -2.88
N GLY A 5 8.64 -14.71 -2.94
CA GLY A 5 9.59 -13.94 -2.14
C GLY A 5 9.52 -12.45 -2.44
N GLU A 6 9.43 -12.09 -3.71
CA GLU A 6 9.30 -10.69 -4.11
C GLU A 6 7.99 -10.08 -3.60
N LEU A 7 6.89 -10.84 -3.65
CA LEU A 7 5.61 -10.40 -3.11
C LEU A 7 5.75 -10.02 -1.63
N PHE A 8 6.35 -10.90 -0.83
CA PHE A 8 6.47 -10.67 0.60
C PHE A 8 7.45 -9.56 0.96
N LYS A 9 8.37 -9.21 0.08
CA LYS A 9 9.22 -8.03 0.29
C LYS A 9 8.40 -6.75 0.41
N GLY A 10 7.28 -6.67 -0.31
CA GLY A 10 6.38 -5.52 -0.22
C GLY A 10 5.80 -5.35 1.18
N PHE A 11 5.67 -6.45 1.92
CA PHE A 11 5.14 -6.45 3.28
C PHE A 11 6.24 -6.41 4.36
N ALA A 12 7.50 -6.28 3.96
CA ALA A 12 8.62 -6.36 4.91
C ALA A 12 9.05 -5.00 5.46
N ASP A 13 8.45 -3.92 5.01
CA ASP A 13 8.79 -2.57 5.44
C ASP A 13 7.61 -1.95 6.19
N PRO A 14 7.83 -1.44 7.43
CA PRO A 14 6.73 -0.88 8.22
C PRO A 14 5.95 0.23 7.54
N THR A 15 6.64 1.12 6.82
CA THR A 15 5.97 2.22 6.11
C THR A 15 5.06 1.69 5.01
N ARG A 16 5.54 0.73 4.23
CA ARG A 16 4.74 0.14 3.16
C ARG A 16 3.52 -0.61 3.72
N VAL A 17 3.71 -1.36 4.80
CA VAL A 17 2.58 -2.04 5.45
C VAL A 17 1.54 -1.04 5.92
N HIS A 18 1.98 0.07 6.51
CA HIS A 18 1.06 1.12 6.97
C HIS A 18 0.26 1.70 5.81
N ILE A 19 0.94 2.00 4.69
CA ILE A 19 0.28 2.50 3.48
C ILE A 19 -0.75 1.49 2.96
N LEU A 20 -0.36 0.22 2.86
CA LEU A 20 -1.27 -0.83 2.39
C LEU A 20 -2.50 -0.94 3.29
N TYR A 21 -2.31 -0.85 4.60
CA TYR A 21 -3.41 -0.90 5.56
C TYR A 21 -4.39 0.26 5.37
N LEU A 22 -3.86 1.47 5.15
CA LEU A 22 -4.70 2.64 4.88
C LEU A 22 -5.50 2.45 3.59
N LEU A 23 -4.87 1.93 2.55
CA LEU A 23 -5.52 1.70 1.25
C LEU A 23 -6.52 0.55 1.31
N ALA A 24 -6.36 -0.38 2.25
CA ALA A 24 -7.35 -1.43 2.47
C ALA A 24 -8.67 -0.87 2.97
N GLU A 25 -8.64 0.28 3.64
CA GLU A 25 -9.85 0.92 4.14
C GLU A 25 -10.60 1.67 3.04
N ARG A 26 -9.87 2.40 2.18
CA ARG A 26 -10.45 3.17 1.08
C ARG A 26 -9.37 3.70 0.16
N GLU A 27 -9.75 4.12 -1.04
CA GLU A 27 -8.82 4.84 -1.93
C GLU A 27 -8.43 6.18 -1.31
N GLN A 28 -7.18 6.59 -1.55
CA GLN A 28 -6.65 7.83 -1.01
C GLN A 28 -5.63 8.43 -1.94
N CYS A 29 -5.51 9.76 -1.91
CA CYS A 29 -4.48 10.49 -2.65
C CYS A 29 -3.20 10.58 -1.82
N VAL A 30 -2.10 10.99 -2.47
CA VAL A 30 -0.78 11.12 -1.81
C VAL A 30 -0.85 12.02 -0.58
N THR A 31 -1.55 13.15 -0.68
CA THR A 31 -1.64 14.12 0.42
C THR A 31 -2.26 13.48 1.66
N ASP A 32 -3.35 12.74 1.48
CA ASP A 32 -4.04 12.11 2.61
C ASP A 32 -3.19 11.01 3.24
N ILE A 33 -2.51 10.21 2.39
CA ILE A 33 -1.63 9.15 2.88
C ILE A 33 -0.46 9.76 3.67
N ALA A 34 0.17 10.78 3.11
CA ALA A 34 1.31 11.45 3.75
C ALA A 34 0.94 12.01 5.12
N GLU A 35 -0.24 12.61 5.21
CA GLU A 35 -0.74 13.15 6.46
C GLU A 35 -1.00 12.05 7.48
N ALA A 36 -1.64 10.95 7.07
CA ALA A 36 -1.96 9.84 7.95
C ALA A 36 -0.72 9.11 8.46
N VAL A 37 0.31 8.98 7.62
CA VAL A 37 1.55 8.29 7.98
C VAL A 37 2.56 9.22 8.65
N ASP A 38 2.33 10.53 8.56
CA ASP A 38 3.21 11.57 9.08
C ASP A 38 4.59 11.55 8.42
N LEU A 39 4.58 11.49 7.09
CA LEU A 39 5.78 11.58 6.26
C LEU A 39 5.56 12.61 5.15
N SER A 40 6.64 13.03 4.51
CA SER A 40 6.53 13.99 3.40
C SER A 40 5.84 13.35 2.20
N GLN A 41 5.23 14.19 1.36
CA GLN A 41 4.64 13.71 0.11
C GLN A 41 5.68 13.06 -0.79
N SER A 42 6.90 13.59 -0.77
CA SER A 42 8.01 13.03 -1.54
C SER A 42 8.34 11.60 -1.10
N ALA A 43 8.42 11.37 0.22
CA ALA A 43 8.67 10.04 0.77
C ALA A 43 7.55 9.06 0.43
N ILE A 44 6.30 9.50 0.55
CA ILE A 44 5.15 8.66 0.21
C ILE A 44 5.11 8.35 -1.28
N SER A 45 5.36 9.35 -2.13
CA SER A 45 5.39 9.12 -3.59
C SER A 45 6.43 8.07 -3.97
N HIS A 46 7.58 8.09 -3.30
CA HIS A 46 8.63 7.09 -3.51
C HIS A 46 8.14 5.69 -3.14
N GLN A 47 7.50 5.56 -1.98
CA GLN A 47 6.95 4.28 -1.53
C GLN A 47 5.83 3.78 -2.43
N LEU A 48 4.96 4.67 -2.88
CA LEU A 48 3.88 4.30 -3.79
C LEU A 48 4.41 3.79 -5.12
N ARG A 49 5.50 4.37 -5.62
CA ARG A 49 6.16 3.90 -6.84
C ARG A 49 6.66 2.47 -6.67
N ILE A 50 7.28 2.18 -5.53
CA ILE A 50 7.77 0.84 -5.22
C ILE A 50 6.61 -0.16 -5.16
N LEU A 51 5.55 0.18 -4.43
CA LEU A 51 4.37 -0.68 -4.29
C LEU A 51 3.68 -0.93 -5.63
N LYS A 52 3.64 0.08 -6.50
CA LYS A 52 3.06 -0.08 -7.83
C LYS A 52 3.91 -1.02 -8.69
N GLN A 53 5.23 -0.89 -8.64
CA GLN A 53 6.15 -1.78 -9.34
C GLN A 53 6.00 -3.22 -8.86
N MET A 54 5.69 -3.40 -7.59
CA MET A 54 5.44 -4.73 -7.00
C MET A 54 4.02 -5.25 -7.29
N GLN A 55 3.21 -4.46 -7.99
CA GLN A 55 1.83 -4.83 -8.32
C GLN A 55 0.93 -5.03 -7.10
N LEU A 56 1.22 -4.31 -6.02
CA LEU A 56 0.42 -4.37 -4.79
C LEU A 56 -0.63 -3.27 -4.75
N ILE A 57 -0.46 -2.21 -5.54
CA ILE A 57 -1.40 -1.10 -5.61
C ILE A 57 -1.66 -0.72 -7.06
N LYS A 58 -2.76 -0.01 -7.27
CA LYS A 58 -3.12 0.59 -8.56
C LYS A 58 -3.58 2.02 -8.30
N PHE A 59 -3.78 2.78 -9.37
CA PHE A 59 -4.28 4.14 -9.24
C PHE A 59 -5.26 4.45 -10.36
N ARG A 60 -6.05 5.49 -10.14
CA ARG A 60 -6.92 6.07 -11.17
C ARG A 60 -6.92 7.59 -11.02
N ARG A 61 -7.25 8.27 -12.10
CA ARG A 61 -7.38 9.72 -12.08
C ARG A 61 -8.83 10.11 -11.82
N GLU A 62 -9.01 11.11 -11.00
CA GLU A 62 -10.31 11.75 -10.78
C GLU A 62 -10.08 13.25 -10.78
N GLY A 63 -10.37 13.89 -11.91
CA GLY A 63 -10.04 15.31 -12.11
C GLY A 63 -8.55 15.51 -12.09
N LYS A 64 -8.07 16.36 -11.20
CA LYS A 64 -6.65 16.63 -10.99
C LYS A 64 -6.01 15.69 -9.98
N ASN A 65 -6.81 14.90 -9.29
CA ASN A 65 -6.34 14.01 -8.24
C ASN A 65 -6.01 12.63 -8.79
N ILE A 66 -5.03 11.99 -8.16
CA ILE A 66 -4.71 10.59 -8.39
C ILE A 66 -5.07 9.85 -7.12
N LEU A 67 -5.95 8.86 -7.24
CA LEU A 67 -6.39 8.05 -6.12
C LEU A 67 -5.76 6.66 -6.20
N TYR A 68 -5.13 6.25 -5.11
CA TYR A 68 -4.47 4.94 -4.99
C TYR A 68 -5.37 3.98 -4.25
N SER A 69 -5.29 2.71 -4.61
CA SER A 69 -6.03 1.64 -3.95
C SER A 69 -5.23 0.35 -4.03
N LEU A 70 -5.63 -0.66 -3.27
CA LEU A 70 -5.00 -1.98 -3.38
C LEU A 70 -5.28 -2.56 -4.76
N ALA A 71 -4.31 -3.31 -5.28
CA ALA A 71 -4.40 -3.86 -6.62
C ALA A 71 -5.61 -4.79 -6.78
N ASP A 72 -5.88 -5.61 -5.76
CA ASP A 72 -7.01 -6.55 -5.77
C ASP A 72 -7.30 -7.05 -4.35
N ASP A 73 -8.31 -7.91 -4.24
CA ASP A 73 -8.73 -8.46 -2.94
C ASP A 73 -7.71 -9.42 -2.35
N HIS A 74 -6.84 -10.00 -3.16
CA HIS A 74 -5.77 -10.88 -2.64
C HIS A 74 -4.82 -10.12 -1.73
N VAL A 75 -4.44 -8.90 -2.12
CA VAL A 75 -3.55 -8.06 -1.32
C VAL A 75 -4.19 -7.75 0.02
N LYS A 76 -5.47 -7.41 0.01
CA LYS A 76 -6.22 -7.14 1.24
C LYS A 76 -6.26 -8.36 2.15
N THR A 77 -6.53 -9.52 1.58
CA THR A 77 -6.61 -10.78 2.32
C THR A 77 -5.28 -11.13 2.97
N ILE A 78 -4.16 -10.99 2.24
CA ILE A 78 -2.83 -11.25 2.79
C ILE A 78 -2.55 -10.34 3.97
N LEU A 79 -2.86 -9.06 3.82
CA LEU A 79 -2.64 -8.07 4.87
C LEU A 79 -3.46 -8.39 6.11
N GLU A 80 -4.74 -8.69 5.93
CA GLU A 80 -5.65 -9.00 7.04
C GLU A 80 -5.25 -10.30 7.75
N MET A 81 -4.85 -11.32 7.01
CA MET A 81 -4.39 -12.57 7.60
C MET A 81 -3.10 -12.39 8.40
N GLY A 82 -2.18 -11.58 7.88
CA GLY A 82 -0.95 -11.26 8.59
C GLY A 82 -1.23 -10.53 9.89
N LEU A 83 -2.12 -9.55 9.85
CA LEU A 83 -2.50 -8.76 11.02
C LEU A 83 -3.19 -9.65 12.07
N GLU A 84 -4.12 -10.48 11.62
CA GLU A 84 -4.82 -11.42 12.50
C GLU A 84 -3.83 -12.36 13.20
N HIS A 85 -2.87 -12.89 12.46
CA HIS A 85 -1.86 -13.79 13.00
C HIS A 85 -1.04 -13.12 14.11
N VAL A 86 -0.62 -11.88 13.87
CA VAL A 86 0.22 -11.13 14.80
C VAL A 86 -0.55 -10.76 16.08
N LEU A 87 -1.85 -10.48 15.95
CA LEU A 87 -2.69 -10.08 17.09
C LEU A 87 -3.28 -11.23 17.88
N GLU A 88 -3.08 -12.46 17.43
CA GLU A 88 -3.58 -13.65 18.09
C GLU A 88 -3.04 -13.85 19.50
#